data_b1bcbdfcf3dd7240f61c0b11a59c8d54
#
_entry.id   b1bcbdfcf3dd7240f61c0b11a59c8d54
#
_cell.length_a   1.000
_cell.length_b   1.000
_cell.length_c   1.000
_cell.angle_alpha   90.00
_cell.angle_beta   90.00
_cell.angle_gamma   90.00
#
_symmetry.space_group_name_H-M   'P 1'
#
loop_
_entity.id
_entity.type
_entity.pdbx_description
1 polymer ?
#
loop_
_entity_poly.entity_id
_entity_poly.type
_entity_poly.pdbx_seq_one_letter_code
_entity_poly.pdbx_strand_id
1 'polypeptide(L)'
;ENLFDTKDDPLTADNDFLPSGNRHWTSGRFYHKLQQLAKVITAAGEWSTPALIGLCEVENDSVLVRLLDFTPLRRQHYRYCMTHGQDTRGINVAFLYQRDKFRYQGHTEHPVRFTRKQHKHTRNILHVWGDVITGDRIDVFVCHFPSRYGGEKESEPDRLDAARTLRTL
;
A
#
# COMPACT_ATOMS: atom_id res chain seq x y z
N GLU A 1 6.27 3.78 -1.15
CA GLU A 1 6.06 4.85 -2.16
C GLU A 1 5.97 6.25 -1.55
N ASN A 2 5.67 6.39 -0.27
CA ASN A 2 5.35 7.68 0.37
C ASN A 2 4.30 8.44 -0.47
N LEU A 3 3.17 7.78 -0.73
CA LEU A 3 2.11 8.31 -1.55
C LEU A 3 1.05 8.95 -0.66
N PHE A 4 1.31 10.22 -0.31
CA PHE A 4 0.47 11.07 0.53
C PHE A 4 -0.32 12.04 -0.33
N ASP A 5 -1.51 12.43 0.12
CA ASP A 5 -2.22 13.57 -0.46
C ASP A 5 -1.64 14.90 0.09
N THR A 6 -2.34 15.99 -0.04
CA THR A 6 -1.87 17.33 0.39
C THR A 6 -2.70 17.88 1.54
N LYS A 7 -3.51 17.05 2.18
CA LYS A 7 -4.39 17.44 3.28
C LYS A 7 -3.83 16.91 4.59
N ASP A 8 -3.96 17.70 5.62
CA ASP A 8 -3.58 17.33 6.98
C ASP A 8 -4.55 16.27 7.54
N ASP A 9 -4.01 15.18 8.07
CA ASP A 9 -4.74 14.26 8.93
C ASP A 9 -4.22 14.43 10.36
N PRO A 10 -4.97 15.08 11.24
CA PRO A 10 -4.52 15.38 12.61
C PRO A 10 -4.29 14.13 13.47
N LEU A 11 -4.66 12.94 13.00
CA LEU A 11 -4.45 11.68 13.69
C LEU A 11 -3.14 10.99 13.32
N THR A 12 -2.40 11.52 12.33
CA THR A 12 -1.18 10.90 11.81
C THR A 12 0.00 11.87 11.81
N ALA A 13 1.21 11.33 11.67
CA ALA A 13 2.44 12.12 11.60
C ALA A 13 2.84 12.35 10.13
N ASP A 14 1.96 12.94 9.34
CA ASP A 14 2.12 13.22 7.91
C ASP A 14 2.54 14.67 7.60
N ASN A 15 2.76 15.50 8.61
CA ASN A 15 3.05 16.95 8.50
C ASN A 15 4.17 17.29 7.50
N ASP A 16 5.15 16.41 7.30
CA ASP A 16 6.20 16.60 6.29
C ASP A 16 5.66 16.61 4.86
N PHE A 17 4.49 15.99 4.63
CA PHE A 17 3.83 15.85 3.35
C PHE A 17 2.69 16.86 3.14
N LEU A 18 2.76 17.99 3.81
CA LEU A 18 1.88 19.14 3.58
C LEU A 18 2.56 20.19 2.71
N PRO A 19 1.80 21.08 2.04
CA PRO A 19 2.36 22.20 1.31
C PRO A 19 3.26 23.12 2.17
N SER A 20 2.92 23.27 3.45
CA SER A 20 3.70 24.00 4.46
C SER A 20 4.77 23.17 5.15
N GLY A 21 4.79 21.85 4.96
CA GLY A 21 5.73 20.95 5.60
C GLY A 21 7.11 20.96 4.97
N ASN A 22 8.07 20.26 5.60
CA ASN A 22 9.47 20.23 5.18
C ASN A 22 9.69 19.78 3.74
N ARG A 23 8.81 18.95 3.20
CA ARG A 23 8.90 18.44 1.83
C ARG A 23 8.22 19.36 0.81
N HIS A 24 7.54 20.43 1.26
CA HIS A 24 6.76 21.33 0.39
C HIS A 24 5.88 20.53 -0.58
N TRP A 25 5.05 19.62 0.00
CA TRP A 25 4.27 18.64 -0.75
C TRP A 25 3.03 19.28 -1.37
N THR A 26 3.23 20.01 -2.46
CA THR A 26 2.16 20.72 -3.18
C THR A 26 1.34 19.78 -4.08
N SER A 27 0.14 20.20 -4.47
CA SER A 27 -0.69 19.46 -5.44
C SER A 27 0.05 19.17 -6.74
N GLY A 28 0.88 20.11 -7.22
CA GLY A 28 1.71 19.89 -8.42
C GLY A 28 2.68 18.70 -8.24
N ARG A 29 3.37 18.61 -7.10
CA ARG A 29 4.26 17.50 -6.78
C ARG A 29 3.50 16.20 -6.62
N PHE A 30 2.35 16.22 -5.96
CA PHE A 30 1.48 15.09 -5.80
C PHE A 30 1.06 14.50 -7.16
N TYR A 31 0.46 15.32 -8.03
CA TYR A 31 0.04 14.84 -9.36
C TYR A 31 1.22 14.41 -10.24
N HIS A 32 2.36 15.09 -10.14
CA HIS A 32 3.57 14.66 -10.83
C HIS A 32 3.99 13.25 -10.37
N LYS A 33 3.98 12.98 -9.07
CA LYS A 33 4.30 11.65 -8.52
C LYS A 33 3.31 10.58 -9.00
N LEU A 34 2.01 10.87 -9.02
CA LEU A 34 1.01 9.95 -9.57
C LEU A 34 1.32 9.57 -11.02
N GLN A 35 1.69 10.55 -11.86
CA GLN A 35 2.06 10.32 -13.25
C GLN A 35 3.32 9.46 -13.38
N GLN A 36 4.34 9.70 -12.55
CA GLN A 36 5.56 8.86 -12.55
C GLN A 36 5.26 7.45 -12.10
N LEU A 37 4.47 7.28 -11.05
CA LEU A 37 4.07 5.94 -10.57
C LEU A 37 3.27 5.18 -11.63
N ALA A 38 2.34 5.84 -12.32
CA ALA A 38 1.60 5.24 -13.42
C ALA A 38 2.52 4.79 -14.57
N LYS A 39 3.56 5.57 -14.90
CA LYS A 39 4.57 5.18 -15.90
C LYS A 39 5.33 3.93 -15.47
N VAL A 40 5.78 3.87 -14.19
CA VAL A 40 6.49 2.72 -13.65
C VAL A 40 5.59 1.47 -13.69
N ILE A 41 4.34 1.59 -13.24
CA ILE A 41 3.38 0.49 -13.29
C ILE A 41 3.19 -0.01 -14.73
N THR A 42 3.03 0.90 -15.68
CA THR A 42 2.86 0.52 -17.09
C THR A 42 4.09 -0.16 -17.63
N ALA A 43 5.28 0.35 -17.33
CA ALA A 43 6.55 -0.20 -17.82
C ALA A 43 6.88 -1.57 -17.21
N ALA A 44 6.49 -1.82 -15.95
CA ALA A 44 6.73 -3.10 -15.27
C ALA A 44 6.02 -4.29 -15.93
N GLY A 45 4.98 -4.04 -16.70
CA GLY A 45 4.23 -5.08 -17.39
C GLY A 45 4.76 -5.43 -18.79
N GLU A 46 5.81 -4.76 -19.29
CA GLU A 46 6.41 -4.95 -20.63
C GLU A 46 5.39 -4.82 -21.78
N TRP A 47 4.68 -5.90 -22.10
CA TRP A 47 3.71 -5.98 -23.19
C TRP A 47 2.29 -5.54 -22.82
N SER A 48 1.94 -5.60 -21.54
CA SER A 48 0.64 -5.15 -21.02
C SER A 48 0.81 -4.74 -19.55
N THR A 49 -0.05 -3.86 -19.06
CA THR A 49 -0.02 -3.51 -17.64
C THR A 49 -0.21 -4.75 -16.76
N PRO A 50 0.48 -4.84 -15.60
CA PRO A 50 0.34 -5.96 -14.68
C PRO A 50 -1.11 -6.19 -14.27
N ALA A 51 -1.55 -7.45 -14.24
CA ALA A 51 -2.90 -7.79 -13.82
C ALA A 51 -3.15 -7.51 -12.34
N LEU A 52 -2.12 -7.70 -11.51
CA LEU A 52 -2.12 -7.56 -10.06
C LEU A 52 -0.94 -6.71 -9.61
N ILE A 53 -1.16 -5.78 -8.67
CA ILE A 53 -0.15 -4.86 -8.18
C ILE A 53 -0.30 -4.69 -6.67
N GLY A 54 0.76 -4.97 -5.90
CA GLY A 54 0.86 -4.59 -4.50
C GLY A 54 1.54 -3.24 -4.35
N LEU A 55 0.97 -2.35 -3.55
CA LEU A 55 1.53 -1.05 -3.22
C LEU A 55 1.74 -0.94 -1.71
N CYS A 56 2.86 -0.34 -1.31
CA CYS A 56 3.16 0.01 0.06
C CYS A 56 3.24 1.53 0.22
N GLU A 57 3.05 2.01 1.45
CA GLU A 57 3.15 3.43 1.81
C GLU A 57 2.13 4.29 1.05
N VAL A 58 0.89 3.82 1.03
CA VAL A 58 -0.28 4.54 0.51
C VAL A 58 -1.05 5.10 1.69
N GLU A 59 -1.36 6.38 1.68
CA GLU A 59 -2.03 7.04 2.80
C GLU A 59 -3.49 6.62 2.91
N ASN A 60 -4.28 6.86 1.88
CA ASN A 60 -5.74 6.69 1.93
C ASN A 60 -6.35 6.35 0.56
N ASP A 61 -7.66 6.07 0.56
CA ASP A 61 -8.45 5.77 -0.64
C ASP A 61 -8.44 6.91 -1.66
N SER A 62 -8.45 8.17 -1.20
CA SER A 62 -8.43 9.34 -2.07
C SER A 62 -7.21 9.37 -2.97
N VAL A 63 -6.07 8.95 -2.46
CA VAL A 63 -4.81 8.85 -3.22
C VAL A 63 -4.90 7.79 -4.31
N LEU A 64 -5.47 6.62 -4.00
CA LEU A 64 -5.67 5.53 -4.98
C LEU A 64 -6.68 5.92 -6.07
N VAL A 65 -7.79 6.54 -5.69
CA VAL A 65 -8.77 7.05 -6.66
C VAL A 65 -8.09 8.03 -7.62
N ARG A 66 -7.27 8.97 -7.10
CA ARG A 66 -6.55 9.90 -7.95
C ARG A 66 -5.50 9.21 -8.84
N LEU A 67 -4.79 8.21 -8.32
CA LEU A 67 -3.85 7.42 -9.12
C LEU A 67 -4.56 6.73 -10.28
N LEU A 68 -5.73 6.14 -10.03
CA LEU A 68 -6.45 5.37 -11.04
C LEU A 68 -7.22 6.25 -12.03
N ASP A 69 -7.82 7.36 -11.58
CA ASP A 69 -8.72 8.16 -12.40
C ASP A 69 -8.02 9.33 -13.11
N PHE A 70 -6.92 9.86 -12.58
CA PHE A 70 -6.24 11.06 -13.09
C PHE A 70 -4.89 10.78 -13.74
N THR A 71 -4.58 9.50 -14.02
CA THR A 71 -3.39 9.07 -14.76
C THR A 71 -3.78 8.19 -15.94
N PRO A 72 -2.83 7.80 -16.82
CA PRO A 72 -3.09 6.84 -17.88
C PRO A 72 -3.65 5.49 -17.42
N LEU A 73 -3.52 5.13 -16.15
CA LEU A 73 -4.09 3.90 -15.57
C LEU A 73 -5.63 3.87 -15.62
N ARG A 74 -6.29 5.02 -15.79
CA ARG A 74 -7.74 5.11 -16.01
C ARG A 74 -8.25 4.19 -17.10
N ARG A 75 -7.44 3.98 -18.15
CA ARG A 75 -7.79 3.12 -19.29
C ARG A 75 -7.58 1.62 -19.00
N GLN A 76 -6.99 1.30 -17.85
CA GLN A 76 -6.63 -0.08 -17.49
C GLN A 76 -7.67 -0.75 -16.58
N HIS A 77 -8.72 -0.02 -16.20
CA HIS A 77 -9.87 -0.50 -15.44
C HIS A 77 -9.52 -1.22 -14.12
N TYR A 78 -8.45 -0.77 -13.46
CA TYR A 78 -8.10 -1.29 -12.14
C TYR A 78 -9.18 -1.04 -11.10
N ARG A 79 -9.32 -2.01 -10.20
CA ARG A 79 -9.99 -1.87 -8.90
C ARG A 79 -8.95 -2.04 -7.83
N TYR A 80 -9.30 -1.69 -6.61
CA TYR A 80 -8.39 -1.82 -5.48
C TYR A 80 -9.11 -2.24 -4.20
N CYS A 81 -8.33 -2.76 -3.26
CA CYS A 81 -8.62 -2.79 -1.84
C CYS A 81 -7.35 -2.37 -1.09
N MET A 82 -7.50 -1.84 0.13
CA MET A 82 -6.38 -1.41 0.94
C MET A 82 -6.67 -1.65 2.41
N THR A 83 -5.61 -1.61 3.24
CA THR A 83 -5.74 -1.64 4.69
C THR A 83 -6.07 -0.25 5.24
N HIS A 84 -6.71 -0.22 6.41
CA HIS A 84 -7.00 0.98 7.19
C HIS A 84 -6.44 0.79 8.61
N GLY A 85 -5.12 0.54 8.68
CA GLY A 85 -4.42 0.26 9.92
C GLY A 85 -4.13 1.52 10.75
N GLN A 86 -3.58 1.30 11.93
CA GLN A 86 -3.22 2.35 12.90
C GLN A 86 -1.72 2.70 12.87
N ASP A 87 -1.09 2.70 11.70
CA ASP A 87 0.30 3.16 11.59
C ASP A 87 0.37 4.66 11.91
N THR A 88 1.33 5.05 12.75
CA THR A 88 1.46 6.44 13.22
C THR A 88 1.73 7.45 12.11
N ARG A 89 2.24 7.01 10.97
CA ARG A 89 2.48 7.86 9.79
C ARG A 89 1.28 7.91 8.85
N GLY A 90 0.17 7.21 9.17
CA GLY A 90 -1.01 7.14 8.32
C GLY A 90 -0.81 6.32 7.04
N ILE A 91 0.22 5.48 6.94
CA ILE A 91 0.49 4.71 5.72
C ILE A 91 -0.06 3.29 5.80
N ASN A 92 -0.52 2.82 4.66
CA ASN A 92 -1.18 1.54 4.46
C ASN A 92 -0.53 0.73 3.33
N VAL A 93 -1.05 -0.46 3.11
CA VAL A 93 -0.76 -1.27 1.92
C VAL A 93 -2.03 -1.40 1.08
N ALA A 94 -1.87 -1.50 -0.23
CA ALA A 94 -2.98 -1.62 -1.16
C ALA A 94 -2.71 -2.69 -2.21
N PHE A 95 -3.79 -3.22 -2.77
CA PHE A 95 -3.76 -4.19 -3.84
C PHE A 95 -4.66 -3.71 -4.97
N LEU A 96 -4.09 -3.58 -6.19
CA LEU A 96 -4.82 -3.23 -7.39
C LEU A 96 -4.95 -4.46 -8.29
N TYR A 97 -6.09 -4.59 -8.95
CA TYR A 97 -6.34 -5.71 -9.87
C TYR A 97 -7.20 -5.29 -11.06
N GLN A 98 -6.96 -5.92 -12.22
CA GLN A 98 -7.80 -5.78 -13.42
C GLN A 98 -8.94 -6.82 -13.35
N ARG A 99 -10.17 -6.35 -13.47
CA ARG A 99 -11.39 -7.19 -13.31
C ARG A 99 -11.55 -8.27 -14.37
N ASP A 100 -11.00 -8.06 -15.54
CA ASP A 100 -10.99 -9.01 -16.64
C ASP A 100 -9.93 -10.11 -16.49
N LYS A 101 -8.97 -9.92 -15.58
CA LYS A 101 -7.86 -10.87 -15.34
C LYS A 101 -7.89 -11.50 -13.95
N PHE A 102 -8.62 -10.91 -13.01
CA PHE A 102 -8.74 -11.41 -11.64
C PHE A 102 -10.17 -11.23 -11.12
N ARG A 103 -10.80 -12.34 -10.82
CA ARG A 103 -12.12 -12.37 -10.18
C ARG A 103 -11.94 -12.27 -8.66
N TYR A 104 -11.91 -11.05 -8.17
CA TYR A 104 -11.83 -10.77 -6.74
C TYR A 104 -13.00 -11.42 -5.98
N GLN A 105 -12.71 -12.14 -4.90
CA GLN A 105 -13.69 -12.79 -4.03
C GLN A 105 -13.76 -12.16 -2.64
N GLY A 106 -12.64 -11.60 -2.15
CA GLY A 106 -12.62 -10.95 -0.85
C GLY A 106 -11.23 -10.54 -0.41
N HIS A 107 -11.19 -9.83 0.71
CA HIS A 107 -9.95 -9.52 1.41
C HIS A 107 -10.19 -9.44 2.92
N THR A 108 -9.12 -9.54 3.67
CA THR A 108 -9.11 -9.29 5.11
C THR A 108 -7.81 -8.62 5.52
N GLU A 109 -7.85 -7.91 6.65
CA GLU A 109 -6.70 -7.23 7.23
C GLU A 109 -6.25 -7.97 8.49
N HIS A 110 -4.95 -8.22 8.59
CA HIS A 110 -4.36 -8.89 9.74
C HIS A 110 -3.42 -7.94 10.48
N PRO A 111 -3.75 -7.51 11.70
CA PRO A 111 -2.86 -6.67 12.49
C PRO A 111 -1.63 -7.45 12.93
N VAL A 112 -0.47 -6.82 12.82
CA VAL A 112 0.79 -7.35 13.36
C VAL A 112 0.85 -7.05 14.86
N ARG A 113 1.02 -8.09 15.68
CA ARG A 113 1.17 -7.97 17.13
C ARG A 113 2.63 -8.09 17.53
N PHE A 114 3.15 -7.08 18.22
CA PHE A 114 4.51 -7.07 18.71
C PHE A 114 4.62 -7.66 20.12
N THR A 115 5.52 -8.62 20.30
CA THR A 115 5.72 -9.30 21.59
C THR A 115 6.35 -8.38 22.63
N ARG A 116 7.27 -7.50 22.22
CA ARG A 116 8.02 -6.60 23.12
C ARG A 116 7.40 -5.20 23.27
N LYS A 117 6.53 -4.80 22.36
CA LYS A 117 5.98 -3.44 22.28
C LYS A 117 4.47 -3.51 22.06
N GLN A 118 3.74 -3.91 23.09
CA GLN A 118 2.29 -4.19 23.01
C GLN A 118 1.44 -3.01 22.50
N HIS A 119 1.90 -1.78 22.69
CA HIS A 119 1.20 -0.56 22.23
C HIS A 119 1.73 -0.03 20.88
N LYS A 120 2.67 -0.73 20.25
CA LYS A 120 3.16 -0.33 18.94
C LYS A 120 2.21 -0.81 17.86
N HIS A 121 1.77 0.12 17.03
CA HIS A 121 0.99 -0.15 15.83
C HIS A 121 1.88 -0.07 14.59
N THR A 122 1.56 -0.85 13.58
CA THR A 122 2.17 -0.81 12.25
C THR A 122 1.12 -1.16 11.21
N ARG A 123 1.51 -1.16 9.95
CA ARG A 123 0.62 -1.52 8.84
C ARG A 123 0.11 -2.94 9.00
N ASN A 124 -1.17 -3.13 8.77
CA ASN A 124 -1.75 -4.46 8.70
C ASN A 124 -1.23 -5.21 7.47
N ILE A 125 -1.22 -6.53 7.52
CA ILE A 125 -1.03 -7.38 6.36
C ILE A 125 -2.36 -7.46 5.62
N LEU A 126 -2.39 -7.13 4.34
CA LEU A 126 -3.57 -7.27 3.49
C LEU A 126 -3.54 -8.64 2.84
N HIS A 127 -4.51 -9.48 3.15
CA HIS A 127 -4.76 -10.76 2.49
C HIS A 127 -5.92 -10.61 1.50
N VAL A 128 -5.69 -10.92 0.25
CA VAL A 128 -6.67 -10.85 -0.83
C VAL A 128 -6.76 -12.21 -1.50
N TRP A 129 -7.96 -12.66 -1.84
CA TRP A 129 -8.16 -13.91 -2.58
C TRP A 129 -9.13 -13.76 -3.74
N GLY A 130 -8.93 -14.60 -4.72
CA GLY A 130 -9.74 -14.62 -5.93
C GLY A 130 -9.20 -15.61 -6.95
N ASP A 131 -9.84 -15.64 -8.12
CA ASP A 131 -9.48 -16.55 -9.19
C ASP A 131 -8.80 -15.77 -10.34
N VAL A 132 -7.71 -16.29 -10.86
CA VAL A 132 -7.09 -15.80 -12.08
C VAL A 132 -7.81 -16.31 -13.33
N ILE A 133 -7.50 -15.76 -14.50
CA ILE A 133 -8.18 -16.07 -15.76
C ILE A 133 -8.13 -17.56 -16.15
N THR A 134 -7.13 -18.31 -15.67
CA THR A 134 -7.02 -19.76 -15.86
C THR A 134 -8.02 -20.57 -15.03
N GLY A 135 -8.71 -19.94 -14.08
CA GLY A 135 -9.63 -20.55 -13.13
C GLY A 135 -8.97 -20.97 -11.81
N ASP A 136 -7.66 -20.82 -11.69
CA ASP A 136 -6.96 -21.16 -10.46
C ASP A 136 -7.22 -20.11 -9.38
N ARG A 137 -7.47 -20.58 -8.16
CA ARG A 137 -7.55 -19.69 -6.99
C ARG A 137 -6.15 -19.32 -6.52
N ILE A 138 -5.97 -18.05 -6.22
CA ILE A 138 -4.76 -17.54 -5.59
C ILE A 138 -5.08 -16.72 -4.35
N ASP A 139 -4.19 -16.77 -3.39
CA ASP A 139 -4.16 -15.95 -2.18
C ASP A 139 -2.93 -15.04 -2.25
N VAL A 140 -3.13 -13.73 -2.10
CA VAL A 140 -2.09 -12.72 -2.23
C VAL A 140 -1.97 -11.97 -0.90
N PHE A 141 -0.75 -11.85 -0.38
CA PHE A 141 -0.46 -11.09 0.83
C PHE A 141 0.38 -9.87 0.47
N VAL A 142 -0.15 -8.68 0.73
CA VAL A 142 0.61 -7.43 0.61
C VAL A 142 1.09 -7.02 1.98
N CYS A 143 2.42 -6.96 2.13
CA CYS A 143 3.09 -6.74 3.41
C CYS A 143 4.05 -5.56 3.33
N HIS A 144 4.06 -4.71 4.36
CA HIS A 144 5.08 -3.69 4.55
C HIS A 144 5.68 -3.82 5.94
N PHE A 145 6.68 -4.66 6.06
CA PHE A 145 7.31 -5.00 7.33
C PHE A 145 8.11 -3.81 7.91
N PRO A 146 8.35 -3.80 9.25
CA PRO A 146 9.21 -2.83 9.88
C PRO A 146 10.60 -2.78 9.23
N SER A 147 11.11 -1.57 9.01
CA SER A 147 12.44 -1.35 8.44
C SER A 147 13.56 -1.61 9.49
N ARG A 148 14.80 -1.49 9.05
CA ARG A 148 15.99 -1.52 9.93
C ARG A 148 16.28 -0.18 10.59
N TYR A 149 15.35 0.76 10.53
CA TYR A 149 15.49 2.07 11.16
C TYR A 149 15.70 1.93 12.67
N GLY A 150 16.66 2.68 13.21
CA GLY A 150 17.06 2.59 14.63
C GLY A 150 18.05 1.47 14.94
N GLY A 151 18.48 0.70 13.93
CA GLY A 151 19.44 -0.39 14.06
C GLY A 151 18.88 -1.74 13.62
N GLU A 152 19.73 -2.56 13.03
CA GLU A 152 19.33 -3.87 12.51
C GLU A 152 18.91 -4.83 13.62
N LYS A 153 19.71 -4.90 14.69
CA LYS A 153 19.47 -5.77 15.85
C LYS A 153 18.29 -5.31 16.68
N GLU A 154 18.16 -4.00 16.89
CA GLU A 154 17.07 -3.37 17.65
C GLU A 154 15.70 -3.58 16.99
N SER A 155 15.65 -3.55 15.66
CA SER A 155 14.42 -3.72 14.88
C SER A 155 14.14 -5.17 14.46
N GLU A 156 15.08 -6.10 14.68
CA GLU A 156 14.91 -7.52 14.33
C GLU A 156 13.70 -8.18 14.99
N PRO A 157 13.44 -8.01 16.31
CA PRO A 157 12.25 -8.61 16.92
C PRO A 157 10.94 -8.16 16.28
N ASP A 158 10.84 -6.89 15.91
CA ASP A 158 9.64 -6.35 15.26
C ASP A 158 9.44 -6.98 13.86
N ARG A 159 10.53 -7.19 13.10
CA ARG A 159 10.47 -7.87 11.80
C ARG A 159 10.12 -9.35 11.94
N LEU A 160 10.65 -10.03 12.96
CA LEU A 160 10.33 -11.42 13.25
C LEU A 160 8.86 -11.60 13.63
N ASP A 161 8.30 -10.69 14.43
CA ASP A 161 6.89 -10.73 14.80
C ASP A 161 5.98 -10.54 13.59
N ALA A 162 6.33 -9.61 12.68
CA ALA A 162 5.60 -9.45 11.42
C ALA A 162 5.68 -10.70 10.52
N ALA A 163 6.87 -11.30 10.40
CA ALA A 163 7.06 -12.53 9.64
C ALA A 163 6.32 -13.73 10.25
N ARG A 164 6.31 -13.85 11.58
CA ARG A 164 5.54 -14.88 12.31
C ARG A 164 4.04 -14.70 12.09
N THR A 165 3.56 -13.45 12.14
CA THR A 165 2.15 -13.17 11.84
C THR A 165 1.79 -13.68 10.44
N LEU A 166 2.56 -13.30 9.41
CA LEU A 166 2.32 -13.77 8.05
C LEU A 166 2.35 -15.31 7.94
N ARG A 167 3.28 -15.97 8.64
CA ARG A 167 3.42 -17.43 8.58
C ARG A 167 2.20 -18.17 9.15
N THR A 168 1.40 -17.54 10.00
CA THR A 168 0.22 -18.15 10.64
C THR A 168 -1.07 -17.92 9.86
N LEU A 169 -1.01 -17.17 8.78
CA LEU A 169 -2.13 -16.90 7.86
C LEU A 169 -2.19 -17.93 6.75
#